data_056cfe739a37f0efd63f1ccdde57abef
#
_entry.id   056cfe739a37f0efd63f1ccdde57abef
#
_cell.length_a   1.000
_cell.length_b   1.000
_cell.length_c   1.000
_cell.angle_alpha   90.00
_cell.angle_beta   90.00
_cell.angle_gamma   90.00
#
_symmetry.space_group_name_H-M   'P 1'
#
loop_
_entity.id
_entity.type
_entity.pdbx_description
1 polymer ?
#
loop_
_entity_poly.entity_id
_entity_poly.type
_entity_poly.pdbx_seq_one_letter_code
_entity_poly.pdbx_strand_id
1 'polypeptide(L)'
;MNEILSWILDVVQSVDPVLRTLLAGIGILLETSILIGLIVPGDTIVIVAATGVVGPVEYFALIVTVIAGALAGESIGFALGRYFGPRIRASRLGRRIGEHNWARAERYLDRRGGLAVFISRFLPVLHSIIPLTVGMSAMRYRKFMAFTVPACVLWAFAYVSVGALAAGSYREMADRLHYAGYIFVAIIVAFALVVVVVKKVLTRVEARHMAHRAEDAVAADAAEDPTTDGDAVVQRERRSA
;
A
#
# COMPACT_ATOMS: atom_id res chain seq x y z
N MET A 1 -7.30 -35.61 -8.33
CA MET A 1 -6.87 -34.18 -8.29
C MET A 1 -7.19 -33.46 -9.59
N ASN A 2 -7.03 -34.12 -10.75
CA ASN A 2 -7.35 -33.51 -12.05
C ASN A 2 -8.85 -33.26 -12.28
N GLU A 3 -9.75 -34.09 -11.76
CA GLU A 3 -11.20 -33.94 -11.93
C GLU A 3 -11.78 -32.73 -11.19
N ILE A 4 -11.27 -32.43 -9.98
CA ILE A 4 -11.70 -31.25 -9.22
C ILE A 4 -11.23 -29.97 -9.92
N LEU A 5 -10.00 -29.97 -10.42
CA LEU A 5 -9.45 -28.83 -11.13
C LEU A 5 -10.18 -28.57 -12.43
N SER A 6 -10.46 -29.62 -13.25
CA SER A 6 -11.23 -29.47 -14.48
C SER A 6 -12.65 -28.97 -14.19
N TRP A 7 -13.31 -29.50 -13.17
CA TRP A 7 -14.63 -29.03 -12.76
C TRP A 7 -14.64 -27.54 -12.35
N ILE A 8 -13.64 -27.10 -11.58
CA ILE A 8 -13.51 -25.69 -11.22
C ILE A 8 -13.32 -24.81 -12.47
N LEU A 9 -12.47 -25.24 -13.39
CA LEU A 9 -12.21 -24.51 -14.64
C LEU A 9 -13.47 -24.44 -15.50
N ASP A 10 -14.23 -25.54 -15.63
CA ASP A 10 -15.47 -25.60 -16.38
C ASP A 10 -16.54 -24.67 -15.77
N VAL A 11 -16.69 -24.67 -14.44
CA VAL A 11 -17.58 -23.76 -13.73
C VAL A 11 -17.20 -22.30 -13.97
N VAL A 12 -15.91 -21.96 -13.85
CA VAL A 12 -15.43 -20.58 -14.04
C VAL A 12 -15.62 -20.12 -15.48
N GLN A 13 -15.41 -21.00 -16.46
CA GLN A 13 -15.62 -20.69 -17.87
C GLN A 13 -17.10 -20.60 -18.25
N SER A 14 -18.00 -21.29 -17.54
CA SER A 14 -19.44 -21.20 -17.75
C SER A 14 -20.06 -19.91 -17.25
N VAL A 15 -19.37 -19.18 -16.36
CA VAL A 15 -19.83 -17.89 -15.84
C VAL A 15 -19.57 -16.79 -16.88
N ASP A 16 -20.59 -15.96 -17.11
CA ASP A 16 -20.46 -14.79 -17.99
C ASP A 16 -19.22 -13.95 -17.64
N PRO A 17 -18.37 -13.56 -18.62
CA PRO A 17 -17.14 -12.85 -18.39
C PRO A 17 -17.29 -11.53 -17.62
N VAL A 18 -18.41 -10.79 -17.87
CA VAL A 18 -18.69 -9.54 -17.17
C VAL A 18 -19.03 -9.81 -15.72
N LEU A 19 -19.90 -10.79 -15.47
CA LEU A 19 -20.28 -11.18 -14.11
C LEU A 19 -19.06 -11.68 -13.32
N ARG A 20 -18.22 -12.52 -13.92
CA ARG A 20 -16.99 -13.03 -13.34
C ARG A 20 -16.03 -11.90 -12.94
N THR A 21 -15.85 -10.93 -13.84
CA THR A 21 -15.01 -9.74 -13.62
C THR A 21 -15.55 -8.88 -12.48
N LEU A 22 -16.87 -8.64 -12.44
CA LEU A 22 -17.51 -7.88 -11.37
C LEU A 22 -17.42 -8.59 -10.03
N LEU A 23 -17.64 -9.91 -9.99
CA LEU A 23 -17.50 -10.69 -8.76
C LEU A 23 -16.07 -10.65 -8.21
N ALA A 24 -15.06 -10.69 -9.07
CA ALA A 24 -13.66 -10.54 -8.66
C ALA A 24 -13.39 -9.15 -8.07
N GLY A 25 -13.90 -8.09 -8.71
CA GLY A 25 -13.77 -6.72 -8.19
C GLY A 25 -14.48 -6.51 -6.85
N ILE A 26 -15.69 -7.07 -6.70
CA ILE A 26 -16.42 -7.01 -5.43
C ILE A 26 -15.72 -7.86 -4.36
N GLY A 27 -15.23 -9.05 -4.71
CA GLY A 27 -14.49 -9.92 -3.79
C GLY A 27 -13.29 -9.21 -3.18
N ILE A 28 -12.45 -8.58 -4.03
CA ILE A 28 -11.27 -7.86 -3.55
C ILE A 28 -11.63 -6.57 -2.79
N LEU A 29 -12.71 -5.87 -3.18
CA LEU A 29 -13.22 -4.71 -2.45
C LEU A 29 -13.64 -5.11 -1.03
N LEU A 30 -14.40 -6.20 -0.88
CA LEU A 30 -14.84 -6.68 0.42
C LEU A 30 -13.67 -7.15 1.29
N GLU A 31 -12.70 -7.87 0.69
CA GLU A 31 -11.50 -8.31 1.39
C GLU A 31 -10.71 -7.12 1.95
N THR A 32 -10.51 -6.07 1.17
CA THR A 32 -9.67 -4.95 1.54
C THR A 32 -10.39 -3.89 2.40
N SER A 33 -11.74 -3.89 2.45
CA SER A 33 -12.49 -2.79 3.06
C SER A 33 -12.70 -2.91 4.58
N ILE A 34 -13.05 -4.09 5.11
CA ILE A 34 -13.62 -4.18 6.49
C ILE A 34 -13.03 -5.37 7.26
N LEU A 35 -11.77 -5.73 7.09
CA LEU A 35 -11.23 -6.92 7.78
C LEU A 35 -12.01 -8.22 7.49
N ILE A 36 -12.99 -8.15 6.56
CA ILE A 36 -13.72 -9.32 6.04
C ILE A 36 -12.76 -10.20 5.25
N GLY A 37 -11.62 -9.67 4.82
CA GLY A 37 -10.52 -10.41 4.20
C GLY A 37 -9.98 -11.58 5.04
N LEU A 38 -10.27 -11.62 6.35
CA LEU A 38 -10.06 -12.81 7.15
C LEU A 38 -11.08 -13.93 6.84
N ILE A 39 -12.17 -13.62 6.14
CA ILE A 39 -13.28 -14.53 5.86
C ILE A 39 -13.47 -14.75 4.35
N VAL A 40 -13.32 -13.69 3.56
CA VAL A 40 -13.47 -13.75 2.10
C VAL A 40 -12.08 -13.75 1.45
N PRO A 41 -11.67 -14.85 0.81
CA PRO A 41 -10.37 -14.93 0.15
C PRO A 41 -10.44 -14.26 -1.24
N GLY A 42 -10.49 -12.93 -1.30
CA GLY A 42 -10.59 -12.16 -2.54
C GLY A 42 -9.41 -12.39 -3.47
N ASP A 43 -8.20 -12.52 -2.91
CA ASP A 43 -6.99 -12.89 -3.64
C ASP A 43 -7.20 -14.20 -4.43
N THR A 44 -7.80 -15.21 -3.79
CA THR A 44 -8.14 -16.50 -4.44
C THR A 44 -9.21 -16.31 -5.51
N ILE A 45 -10.23 -15.48 -5.25
CA ILE A 45 -11.29 -15.18 -6.22
C ILE A 45 -10.70 -14.54 -7.48
N VAL A 46 -9.74 -13.62 -7.33
CA VAL A 46 -9.05 -12.98 -8.47
C VAL A 46 -8.28 -14.02 -9.30
N ILE A 47 -7.49 -14.89 -8.66
CA ILE A 47 -6.75 -15.96 -9.36
C ILE A 47 -7.73 -16.89 -10.10
N VAL A 48 -8.78 -17.34 -9.43
CA VAL A 48 -9.78 -18.22 -10.01
C VAL A 48 -10.52 -17.53 -11.18
N ALA A 49 -10.94 -16.28 -11.02
CA ALA A 49 -11.55 -15.50 -12.11
C ALA A 49 -10.61 -15.35 -13.31
N ALA A 50 -9.31 -15.17 -13.06
CA ALA A 50 -8.30 -15.03 -14.11
C ALA A 50 -8.07 -16.30 -14.91
N THR A 51 -8.34 -17.50 -14.36
CA THR A 51 -8.24 -18.75 -15.12
C THR A 51 -9.26 -18.86 -16.28
N GLY A 52 -10.37 -18.13 -16.20
CA GLY A 52 -11.38 -18.09 -17.25
C GLY A 52 -11.18 -17.01 -18.32
N VAL A 53 -10.10 -16.25 -18.25
CA VAL A 53 -9.81 -15.17 -19.22
C VAL A 53 -9.38 -15.77 -20.56
N VAL A 54 -10.09 -15.40 -21.64
CA VAL A 54 -9.85 -15.95 -22.99
C VAL A 54 -9.12 -14.95 -23.91
N GLY A 55 -9.19 -13.65 -23.63
CA GLY A 55 -8.61 -12.66 -24.53
C GLY A 55 -8.06 -11.42 -23.83
N PRO A 56 -7.33 -10.58 -24.58
CA PRO A 56 -6.69 -9.39 -24.01
C PRO A 56 -7.70 -8.38 -23.43
N VAL A 57 -8.87 -8.26 -24.01
CA VAL A 57 -9.91 -7.34 -23.51
C VAL A 57 -10.40 -7.78 -22.12
N GLU A 58 -10.70 -9.08 -21.94
CA GLU A 58 -11.09 -9.61 -20.64
C GLU A 58 -9.96 -9.50 -19.61
N TYR A 59 -8.73 -9.76 -20.04
CA TYR A 59 -7.54 -9.64 -19.19
C TYR A 59 -7.38 -8.24 -18.62
N PHE A 60 -7.40 -7.23 -19.48
CA PHE A 60 -7.27 -5.84 -19.02
C PHE A 60 -8.51 -5.34 -18.27
N ALA A 61 -9.72 -5.78 -18.67
CA ALA A 61 -10.94 -5.46 -17.95
C ALA A 61 -10.89 -6.00 -16.52
N LEU A 62 -10.44 -7.25 -16.34
CA LEU A 62 -10.28 -7.86 -15.03
C LEU A 62 -9.25 -7.10 -14.18
N ILE A 63 -8.08 -6.77 -14.75
CA ILE A 63 -7.04 -5.99 -14.05
C ILE A 63 -7.59 -4.65 -13.58
N VAL A 64 -8.23 -3.88 -14.46
CA VAL A 64 -8.77 -2.56 -14.12
C VAL A 64 -9.85 -2.66 -13.04
N THR A 65 -10.74 -3.64 -13.15
CA THR A 65 -11.81 -3.85 -12.16
C THR A 65 -11.26 -4.27 -10.80
N VAL A 66 -10.26 -5.16 -10.78
CA VAL A 66 -9.58 -5.59 -9.55
C VAL A 66 -8.82 -4.42 -8.90
N ILE A 67 -8.10 -3.59 -9.69
CA ILE A 67 -7.45 -2.39 -9.18
C ILE A 67 -8.49 -1.43 -8.58
N ALA A 68 -9.57 -1.16 -9.29
CA ALA A 68 -10.63 -0.27 -8.80
C ALA A 68 -11.27 -0.79 -7.51
N GLY A 69 -11.58 -2.09 -7.44
CA GLY A 69 -12.09 -2.75 -6.23
C GLY A 69 -11.12 -2.66 -5.05
N ALA A 70 -9.84 -2.96 -5.29
CA ALA A 70 -8.80 -2.87 -4.27
C ALA A 70 -8.64 -1.45 -3.74
N LEU A 71 -8.53 -0.46 -4.63
CA LEU A 71 -8.39 0.95 -4.24
C LEU A 71 -9.61 1.48 -3.47
N ALA A 72 -10.82 1.07 -3.89
CA ALA A 72 -12.04 1.41 -3.18
C ALA A 72 -12.06 0.80 -1.78
N GLY A 73 -11.72 -0.48 -1.65
CA GLY A 73 -11.66 -1.16 -0.36
C GLY A 73 -10.60 -0.58 0.59
N GLU A 74 -9.39 -0.32 0.08
CA GLU A 74 -8.30 0.35 0.82
C GLU A 74 -8.72 1.75 1.29
N SER A 75 -9.44 2.50 0.44
CA SER A 75 -9.97 3.83 0.79
C SER A 75 -11.02 3.76 1.89
N ILE A 76 -11.91 2.77 1.83
CA ILE A 76 -12.90 2.49 2.88
C ILE A 76 -12.17 2.12 4.18
N GLY A 77 -11.18 1.23 4.12
CA GLY A 77 -10.36 0.85 5.27
C GLY A 77 -9.68 2.05 5.92
N PHE A 78 -9.08 2.93 5.12
CA PHE A 78 -8.49 4.18 5.59
C PHE A 78 -9.54 5.09 6.26
N ALA A 79 -10.70 5.30 5.64
CA ALA A 79 -11.77 6.13 6.18
C ALA A 79 -12.31 5.57 7.50
N LEU A 80 -12.53 4.26 7.57
CA LEU A 80 -12.94 3.58 8.80
C LEU A 80 -11.90 3.77 9.92
N GLY A 81 -10.61 3.65 9.61
CA GLY A 81 -9.53 3.93 10.54
C GLY A 81 -9.56 5.37 11.05
N ARG A 82 -9.75 6.33 10.15
CA ARG A 82 -9.77 7.76 10.44
C ARG A 82 -10.93 8.16 11.38
N TYR A 83 -12.12 7.64 11.11
CA TYR A 83 -13.34 8.05 11.84
C TYR A 83 -13.69 7.13 13.01
N PHE A 84 -13.38 5.84 12.91
CA PHE A 84 -13.83 4.83 13.87
C PHE A 84 -12.71 3.98 14.48
N GLY A 85 -11.44 4.29 14.21
CA GLY A 85 -10.29 3.46 14.58
C GLY A 85 -10.30 2.94 16.02
N PRO A 86 -10.42 3.79 17.06
CA PRO A 86 -10.45 3.34 18.45
C PRO A 86 -11.63 2.41 18.77
N ARG A 87 -12.81 2.68 18.19
CA ARG A 87 -14.00 1.83 18.36
C ARG A 87 -13.83 0.47 17.67
N ILE A 88 -13.22 0.46 16.49
CA ILE A 88 -12.95 -0.78 15.75
C ILE A 88 -11.94 -1.64 16.49
N ARG A 89 -10.87 -1.05 17.02
CA ARG A 89 -9.86 -1.75 17.83
C ARG A 89 -10.48 -2.39 19.08
N ALA A 90 -11.40 -1.68 19.74
CA ALA A 90 -12.14 -2.18 20.92
C ALA A 90 -13.27 -3.16 20.57
N SER A 91 -13.66 -3.32 19.32
CA SER A 91 -14.73 -4.21 18.86
C SER A 91 -14.36 -5.70 19.01
N ARG A 92 -15.36 -6.59 18.83
CA ARG A 92 -15.13 -8.05 18.80
C ARG A 92 -14.13 -8.42 17.69
N LEU A 93 -14.23 -7.76 16.55
CA LEU A 93 -13.35 -8.00 15.40
C LEU A 93 -11.92 -7.50 15.69
N GLY A 94 -11.78 -6.29 16.25
CA GLY A 94 -10.47 -5.75 16.63
C GLY A 94 -9.76 -6.61 17.67
N ARG A 95 -10.48 -7.16 18.64
CA ARG A 95 -9.95 -8.13 19.63
C ARG A 95 -9.57 -9.47 19.01
N ARG A 96 -10.29 -9.93 17.95
CA ARG A 96 -9.95 -11.17 17.23
C ARG A 96 -8.65 -11.03 16.43
N ILE A 97 -8.35 -9.85 15.88
CA ILE A 97 -7.06 -9.55 15.25
C ILE A 97 -5.93 -9.65 16.27
N GLY A 98 -6.20 -9.24 17.51
CA GLY A 98 -5.24 -9.27 18.60
C GLY A 98 -4.34 -8.04 18.65
N GLU A 99 -4.04 -7.58 19.85
CA GLU A 99 -3.21 -6.40 20.11
C GLU A 99 -1.79 -6.53 19.53
N HIS A 100 -1.28 -7.77 19.46
CA HIS A 100 0.03 -8.02 18.85
C HIS A 100 0.10 -7.62 17.37
N ASN A 101 -0.95 -7.90 16.58
CA ASN A 101 -0.99 -7.55 15.16
C ASN A 101 -1.17 -6.04 14.97
N TRP A 102 -1.96 -5.38 15.82
CA TRP A 102 -2.09 -3.92 15.83
C TRP A 102 -0.74 -3.25 16.11
N ALA A 103 -0.08 -3.62 17.19
CA ALA A 103 1.22 -3.09 17.55
C ALA A 103 2.31 -3.40 16.50
N ARG A 104 2.20 -4.55 15.82
CA ARG A 104 3.10 -4.88 14.69
C ARG A 104 2.87 -3.95 13.51
N ALA A 105 1.61 -3.67 13.15
CA ALA A 105 1.26 -2.76 12.06
C ALA A 105 1.71 -1.32 12.36
N GLU A 106 1.49 -0.84 13.58
CA GLU A 106 1.93 0.48 14.03
C GLU A 106 3.47 0.60 13.95
N ARG A 107 4.22 -0.31 14.55
CA ARG A 107 5.69 -0.31 14.49
C ARG A 107 6.23 -0.39 13.07
N TYR A 108 5.56 -1.14 12.20
CA TYR A 108 5.96 -1.27 10.81
C TYR A 108 5.73 0.05 10.04
N LEU A 109 4.61 0.71 10.31
CA LEU A 109 4.27 2.02 9.75
C LEU A 109 5.24 3.11 10.24
N ASP A 110 5.55 3.14 11.55
CA ASP A 110 6.46 4.12 12.15
C ASP A 110 7.89 4.01 11.58
N ARG A 111 8.37 2.78 11.40
CA ARG A 111 9.73 2.53 10.89
C ARG A 111 9.87 2.79 9.39
N ARG A 112 8.85 2.50 8.59
CA ARG A 112 8.93 2.50 7.12
C ARG A 112 8.03 3.52 6.43
N GLY A 113 7.15 4.18 7.16
CA GLY A 113 6.25 5.22 6.62
C GLY A 113 5.44 4.72 5.43
N GLY A 114 5.43 5.49 4.34
CA GLY A 114 4.70 5.12 3.12
C GLY A 114 5.16 3.82 2.47
N LEU A 115 6.44 3.44 2.60
CA LEU A 115 6.94 2.17 2.08
C LEU A 115 6.31 0.97 2.80
N ALA A 116 5.92 1.12 4.07
CA ALA A 116 5.16 0.10 4.79
C ALA A 116 3.82 -0.19 4.13
N VAL A 117 3.13 0.87 3.67
CA VAL A 117 1.85 0.74 2.94
C VAL A 117 2.04 -0.07 1.66
N PHE A 118 3.08 0.26 0.88
CA PHE A 118 3.36 -0.46 -0.36
C PHE A 118 3.66 -1.95 -0.12
N ILE A 119 4.61 -2.25 0.79
CA ILE A 119 5.05 -3.63 1.03
C ILE A 119 3.93 -4.43 1.70
N SER A 120 3.08 -3.80 2.52
CA SER A 120 1.99 -4.49 3.20
C SER A 120 1.04 -5.21 2.25
N ARG A 121 0.85 -4.70 1.02
CA ARG A 121 0.00 -5.32 -0.01
C ARG A 121 0.40 -6.76 -0.32
N PHE A 122 1.68 -7.09 -0.16
CA PHE A 122 2.24 -8.42 -0.45
C PHE A 122 2.35 -9.31 0.80
N LEU A 123 1.92 -8.80 1.96
CA LEU A 123 2.01 -9.52 3.24
C LEU A 123 0.61 -9.91 3.73
N PRO A 124 0.31 -11.23 3.83
CA PRO A 124 -0.95 -11.70 4.39
C PRO A 124 -1.22 -11.04 5.74
N VAL A 125 -2.49 -10.77 6.07
CA VAL A 125 -2.93 -10.10 7.30
C VAL A 125 -2.58 -8.61 7.37
N LEU A 126 -1.36 -8.19 6.99
CA LEU A 126 -0.95 -6.78 7.09
C LEU A 126 -1.67 -5.90 6.07
N HIS A 127 -1.95 -6.40 4.85
CA HIS A 127 -2.66 -5.62 3.83
C HIS A 127 -4.07 -5.20 4.28
N SER A 128 -4.75 -6.01 5.07
CA SER A 128 -6.09 -5.68 5.60
C SER A 128 -6.06 -4.76 6.83
N ILE A 129 -4.96 -4.75 7.58
CA ILE A 129 -4.83 -3.97 8.82
C ILE A 129 -4.19 -2.59 8.56
N ILE A 130 -3.26 -2.51 7.63
CA ILE A 130 -2.48 -1.28 7.38
C ILE A 130 -3.36 -0.11 6.95
N PRO A 131 -4.36 -0.22 6.06
CA PRO A 131 -5.21 0.91 5.69
C PRO A 131 -5.91 1.51 6.91
N LEU A 132 -6.41 0.65 7.78
CA LEU A 132 -7.07 1.03 9.03
C LEU A 132 -6.09 1.71 10.00
N THR A 133 -4.89 1.14 10.17
CA THR A 133 -3.83 1.71 11.03
C THR A 133 -3.34 3.05 10.49
N VAL A 134 -3.15 3.18 9.18
CA VAL A 134 -2.80 4.44 8.51
C VAL A 134 -3.90 5.48 8.71
N GLY A 135 -5.17 5.07 8.61
CA GLY A 135 -6.31 5.93 8.90
C GLY A 135 -6.28 6.51 10.32
N MET A 136 -5.85 5.73 11.31
CA MET A 136 -5.67 6.16 12.71
C MET A 136 -4.43 7.05 12.91
N SER A 137 -3.46 6.98 12.03
CA SER A 137 -2.19 7.74 12.13
C SER A 137 -2.31 9.18 11.61
N ALA A 138 -1.25 9.97 11.75
CA ALA A 138 -1.15 11.31 11.18
C ALA A 138 -0.94 11.33 9.66
N MET A 139 -0.85 10.18 8.99
CA MET A 139 -0.60 10.11 7.56
C MET A 139 -1.79 10.68 6.76
N ARG A 140 -1.49 11.56 5.81
CA ARG A 140 -2.51 12.14 4.92
C ARG A 140 -2.95 11.12 3.87
N TYR A 141 -4.23 11.11 3.51
CA TYR A 141 -4.81 10.23 2.49
C TYR A 141 -4.05 10.26 1.15
N ARG A 142 -3.65 11.44 0.68
CA ARG A 142 -2.88 11.58 -0.58
C ARG A 142 -1.54 10.84 -0.52
N LYS A 143 -0.85 10.86 0.62
CA LYS A 143 0.41 10.12 0.82
C LYS A 143 0.14 8.61 0.87
N PHE A 144 -0.92 8.18 1.56
CA PHE A 144 -1.37 6.80 1.57
C PHE A 144 -1.62 6.29 0.15
N MET A 145 -2.46 6.98 -0.65
CA MET A 145 -2.78 6.59 -2.02
C MET A 145 -1.57 6.57 -2.96
N ALA A 146 -0.60 7.47 -2.78
CA ALA A 146 0.62 7.50 -3.59
C ALA A 146 1.45 6.19 -3.47
N PHE A 147 1.33 5.46 -2.37
CA PHE A 147 1.96 4.15 -2.18
C PHE A 147 1.01 2.98 -2.45
N THR A 148 -0.28 3.16 -2.21
CA THR A 148 -1.31 2.14 -2.42
C THR A 148 -1.56 1.88 -3.91
N VAL A 149 -1.70 2.93 -4.73
CA VAL A 149 -1.98 2.79 -6.16
C VAL A 149 -0.93 1.91 -6.87
N PRO A 150 0.37 2.21 -6.81
CA PRO A 150 1.38 1.38 -7.46
C PRO A 150 1.44 -0.03 -6.88
N ALA A 151 1.18 -0.22 -5.59
CA ALA A 151 1.12 -1.54 -4.98
C ALA A 151 -0.04 -2.38 -5.54
N CYS A 152 -1.24 -1.79 -5.64
CA CYS A 152 -2.42 -2.45 -6.19
C CYS A 152 -2.25 -2.77 -7.69
N VAL A 153 -1.64 -1.87 -8.46
CA VAL A 153 -1.35 -2.10 -9.88
C VAL A 153 -0.43 -3.30 -10.04
N LEU A 154 0.72 -3.31 -9.34
CA LEU A 154 1.69 -4.40 -9.44
C LEU A 154 1.08 -5.73 -8.97
N TRP A 155 0.35 -5.70 -7.85
CA TRP A 155 -0.31 -6.87 -7.30
C TRP A 155 -1.37 -7.43 -8.26
N ALA A 156 -2.26 -6.59 -8.83
CA ALA A 156 -3.30 -7.03 -9.74
C ALA A 156 -2.72 -7.65 -11.01
N PHE A 157 -1.69 -7.03 -11.60
CA PHE A 157 -0.99 -7.62 -12.75
C PHE A 157 -0.39 -8.98 -12.41
N ALA A 158 0.27 -9.12 -11.26
CA ALA A 158 0.88 -10.39 -10.86
C ALA A 158 -0.17 -11.49 -10.68
N TYR A 159 -1.25 -11.21 -9.94
CA TYR A 159 -2.27 -12.21 -9.62
C TYR A 159 -3.11 -12.63 -10.83
N VAL A 160 -3.52 -11.66 -11.64
CA VAL A 160 -4.28 -11.96 -12.88
C VAL A 160 -3.41 -12.72 -13.88
N SER A 161 -2.12 -12.34 -14.01
CA SER A 161 -1.18 -13.08 -14.88
C SER A 161 -0.95 -14.52 -14.40
N VAL A 162 -0.77 -14.73 -13.11
CA VAL A 162 -0.61 -16.08 -12.54
C VAL A 162 -1.84 -16.94 -12.79
N GLY A 163 -3.05 -16.40 -12.58
CA GLY A 163 -4.28 -17.12 -12.86
C GLY A 163 -4.46 -17.47 -14.35
N ALA A 164 -4.21 -16.52 -15.23
CA ALA A 164 -4.27 -16.73 -16.68
C ALA A 164 -3.24 -17.76 -17.18
N LEU A 165 -2.02 -17.73 -16.62
CA LEU A 165 -0.98 -18.72 -16.91
C LEU A 165 -1.37 -20.13 -16.45
N ALA A 166 -1.95 -20.25 -15.26
CA ALA A 166 -2.35 -21.54 -14.70
C ALA A 166 -3.39 -22.27 -15.56
N ALA A 167 -4.26 -21.53 -16.28
CA ALA A 167 -5.27 -22.09 -17.16
C ALA A 167 -4.77 -22.50 -18.54
N GLY A 168 -3.48 -22.26 -18.87
CA GLY A 168 -2.95 -22.50 -20.20
C GLY A 168 -3.44 -21.51 -21.28
N SER A 169 -4.34 -20.60 -20.92
CA SER A 169 -4.86 -19.54 -21.80
C SER A 169 -3.77 -18.53 -22.21
N TYR A 170 -2.68 -18.51 -21.50
CA TYR A 170 -1.57 -17.60 -21.75
C TYR A 170 -0.83 -17.87 -23.07
N ARG A 171 -0.80 -19.13 -23.54
CA ARG A 171 -0.11 -19.45 -24.80
C ARG A 171 -0.77 -18.77 -25.99
N GLU A 172 -2.09 -18.81 -26.10
CA GLU A 172 -2.82 -18.08 -27.14
C GLU A 172 -2.72 -16.56 -26.97
N MET A 173 -2.63 -16.09 -25.72
CA MET A 173 -2.52 -14.67 -25.40
C MET A 173 -1.08 -14.14 -25.61
N ALA A 174 -0.06 -14.94 -25.33
CA ALA A 174 1.34 -14.57 -25.55
C ALA A 174 1.67 -14.42 -27.04
N ASP A 175 1.10 -15.28 -27.89
CA ASP A 175 1.27 -15.20 -29.36
C ASP A 175 0.56 -13.98 -29.96
N ARG A 176 -0.53 -13.50 -29.34
CA ARG A 176 -1.25 -12.28 -29.77
C ARG A 176 -0.72 -10.98 -29.14
N LEU A 177 -0.02 -11.09 -28.02
CA LEU A 177 0.48 -9.97 -27.22
C LEU A 177 2.01 -10.02 -27.08
N HIS A 178 2.73 -10.08 -28.22
CA HIS A 178 4.19 -9.98 -28.24
C HIS A 178 4.75 -8.79 -27.44
N TYR A 179 3.91 -7.76 -27.23
CA TYR A 179 4.24 -6.56 -26.47
C TYR A 179 3.83 -6.59 -24.99
N ALA A 180 2.93 -7.49 -24.56
CA ALA A 180 2.44 -7.47 -23.18
C ALA A 180 3.52 -7.84 -22.15
N GLY A 181 4.44 -8.74 -22.50
CA GLY A 181 5.61 -9.05 -21.68
C GLY A 181 6.53 -7.84 -21.52
N TYR A 182 6.77 -7.10 -22.60
CA TYR A 182 7.59 -5.88 -22.56
C TYR A 182 6.87 -4.75 -21.80
N ILE A 183 5.55 -4.60 -21.93
CA ILE A 183 4.76 -3.64 -21.15
C ILE A 183 4.80 -4.00 -19.67
N PHE A 184 4.68 -5.28 -19.31
CA PHE A 184 4.77 -5.75 -17.92
C PHE A 184 6.15 -5.45 -17.32
N VAL A 185 7.22 -5.78 -18.03
CA VAL A 185 8.60 -5.47 -17.61
C VAL A 185 8.80 -3.95 -17.54
N ALA A 186 8.29 -3.18 -18.51
CA ALA A 186 8.37 -1.72 -18.50
C ALA A 186 7.62 -1.10 -17.30
N ILE A 187 6.45 -1.64 -16.93
CA ILE A 187 5.70 -1.21 -15.75
C ILE A 187 6.48 -1.53 -14.46
N ILE A 188 7.08 -2.72 -14.35
CA ILE A 188 7.91 -3.08 -13.20
C ILE A 188 9.15 -2.16 -13.11
N VAL A 189 9.82 -1.91 -14.23
CA VAL A 189 10.99 -1.02 -14.28
C VAL A 189 10.60 0.42 -13.98
N ALA A 190 9.54 0.94 -14.60
CA ALA A 190 9.03 2.28 -14.32
C ALA A 190 8.64 2.43 -12.86
N PHE A 191 8.01 1.40 -12.30
CA PHE A 191 7.66 1.36 -10.89
C PHE A 191 8.89 1.33 -9.97
N ALA A 192 9.89 0.48 -10.26
CA ALA A 192 11.15 0.45 -9.51
C ALA A 192 11.86 1.81 -9.55
N LEU A 193 11.83 2.48 -10.71
CA LEU A 193 12.34 3.85 -10.87
C LEU A 193 11.56 4.86 -10.01
N VAL A 194 10.23 4.80 -10.00
CA VAL A 194 9.39 5.66 -9.15
C VAL A 194 9.71 5.45 -7.68
N VAL A 195 9.84 4.20 -7.22
CA VAL A 195 10.23 3.88 -5.83
C VAL A 195 11.61 4.45 -5.50
N VAL A 196 12.58 4.30 -6.40
CA VAL A 196 13.94 4.85 -6.22
C VAL A 196 13.91 6.38 -6.18
N VAL A 197 13.16 7.02 -7.08
CA VAL A 197 13.00 8.49 -7.13
C VAL A 197 12.31 8.99 -5.87
N VAL A 198 11.21 8.37 -5.45
CA VAL A 198 10.49 8.72 -4.22
C VAL A 198 11.41 8.56 -2.99
N LYS A 199 12.16 7.46 -2.91
CA LYS A 199 13.15 7.24 -1.84
C LYS A 199 14.22 8.34 -1.84
N LYS A 200 14.75 8.68 -3.01
CA LYS A 200 15.81 9.71 -3.15
C LYS A 200 15.28 11.13 -2.87
N VAL A 201 14.03 11.42 -3.20
CA VAL A 201 13.38 12.70 -2.87
C VAL A 201 13.09 12.78 -1.36
N LEU A 202 12.55 11.71 -0.76
CA LEU A 202 12.28 11.68 0.69
C LEU A 202 13.54 11.82 1.52
N THR A 203 14.64 11.12 1.18
CA THR A 203 15.92 11.25 1.89
C THR A 203 16.52 12.64 1.74
N ARG A 204 16.35 13.31 0.60
CA ARG A 204 16.81 14.70 0.41
C ARG A 204 15.97 15.71 1.20
N VAL A 205 14.67 15.49 1.31
CA VAL A 205 13.76 16.35 2.09
C VAL A 205 14.03 16.18 3.58
N GLU A 206 14.24 14.95 4.06
CA GLU A 206 14.61 14.69 5.46
C GLU A 206 15.96 15.28 5.83
N ALA A 207 16.96 15.16 4.96
CA ALA A 207 18.29 15.75 5.17
C ALA A 207 18.23 17.29 5.26
N ARG A 208 17.40 17.95 4.44
CA ARG A 208 17.18 19.40 4.52
C ARG A 208 16.48 19.83 5.80
N HIS A 209 15.48 19.08 6.26
CA HIS A 209 14.79 19.39 7.52
C HIS A 209 15.67 19.15 8.76
N MET A 210 16.57 18.17 8.72
CA MET A 210 17.53 17.95 9.80
C MET A 210 18.61 19.02 9.85
N ALA A 211 19.10 19.50 8.69
CA ALA A 211 20.05 20.60 8.61
C ALA A 211 19.46 21.90 9.18
N HIS A 212 18.24 22.28 8.82
CA HIS A 212 17.56 23.46 9.38
C HIS A 212 17.33 23.36 10.89
N ARG A 213 16.94 22.18 11.40
CA ARG A 213 16.79 21.99 12.85
C ARG A 213 18.11 22.07 13.62
N ALA A 214 19.20 21.64 13.00
CA ALA A 214 20.52 21.75 13.60
C ALA A 214 21.02 23.23 13.64
N GLU A 215 20.75 24.00 12.57
CA GLU A 215 21.02 25.44 12.53
C GLU A 215 20.19 26.21 13.56
N ASP A 216 18.90 25.92 13.68
CA ASP A 216 18.01 26.53 14.67
C ASP A 216 18.41 26.19 16.11
N ALA A 217 18.89 24.98 16.37
CA ALA A 217 19.36 24.55 17.69
C ALA A 217 20.68 25.26 18.07
N VAL A 218 21.60 25.39 17.11
CA VAL A 218 22.87 26.14 17.34
C VAL A 218 22.62 27.65 17.54
N ALA A 219 21.66 28.21 16.80
CA ALA A 219 21.25 29.61 16.97
C ALA A 219 20.57 29.87 18.33
N ALA A 220 19.80 28.92 18.83
CA ALA A 220 19.15 28.99 20.14
C ALA A 220 20.18 28.88 21.28
N ASP A 221 21.15 27.97 21.17
CA ASP A 221 22.24 27.78 22.16
C ASP A 221 23.16 29.01 22.22
N ALA A 222 23.45 29.64 21.07
CA ALA A 222 24.22 30.87 20.99
C ALA A 222 23.48 32.10 21.56
N ALA A 223 22.14 32.05 21.61
CA ALA A 223 21.32 33.12 22.21
C ALA A 223 21.15 32.97 23.74
N GLU A 224 21.39 31.78 24.29
CA GLU A 224 21.27 31.46 25.72
C GLU A 224 22.58 31.52 26.48
N ASP A 225 23.74 31.80 25.82
CA ASP A 225 25.04 31.91 26.53
C ASP A 225 25.13 33.25 27.30
N PRO A 226 24.98 33.22 28.64
CA PRO A 226 24.99 34.44 29.47
C PRO A 226 26.37 35.02 29.70
N THR A 227 27.43 34.46 29.09
CA THR A 227 28.83 34.87 29.36
C THR A 227 29.25 36.14 28.62
N THR A 228 28.46 36.59 27.61
CA THR A 228 28.77 37.80 26.83
C THR A 228 28.37 39.10 27.53
N ASP A 229 27.51 39.06 28.56
CA ASP A 229 27.10 40.29 29.29
C ASP A 229 27.98 40.59 30.52
N GLY A 230 28.76 39.62 31.00
CA GLY A 230 29.69 39.77 32.13
C GLY A 230 30.91 40.65 31.83
N ASP A 231 31.45 40.58 30.61
CA ASP A 231 32.67 41.36 30.25
C ASP A 231 32.36 42.81 29.96
N ALA A 232 31.14 43.16 29.56
CA ALA A 232 30.74 44.57 29.34
C ALA A 232 30.58 45.34 30.65
N VAL A 233 30.17 44.71 31.73
CA VAL A 233 30.02 45.34 33.07
C VAL A 233 31.36 45.56 33.71
N VAL A 234 32.29 44.61 33.63
CA VAL A 234 33.65 44.75 34.22
C VAL A 234 34.49 45.82 33.53
N GLN A 235 34.33 46.06 32.23
CA GLN A 235 35.02 47.13 31.52
C GLN A 235 34.43 48.52 31.80
N ARG A 236 33.18 48.68 32.19
CA ARG A 236 32.59 49.96 32.61
C ARG A 236 33.08 50.38 33.98
N GLU A 237 33.25 49.47 34.94
CA GLU A 237 33.79 49.77 36.26
C GLU A 237 35.24 50.16 36.22
N ARG A 238 36.04 49.62 35.31
CA ARG A 238 37.49 50.02 35.17
C ARG A 238 37.69 51.36 34.49
N ARG A 239 36.72 51.99 33.87
CA ARG A 239 36.79 53.33 33.27
C ARG A 239 36.29 54.43 34.18
N SER A 240 35.72 54.12 35.34
CA SER A 240 35.19 55.08 36.31
C SER A 240 36.04 55.19 37.61
N ALA A 241 37.20 54.50 37.69
CA ALA A 241 38.21 54.63 38.71
C ALA A 241 39.51 55.26 38.11
#